data_d437e6dc85c76a6e3eb3b78ef1bece75
#
_entry.id   d437e6dc85c76a6e3eb3b78ef1bece75
#
_cell.length_a   1.000
_cell.length_b   1.000
_cell.length_c   1.000
_cell.angle_alpha   90.00
_cell.angle_beta   90.00
_cell.angle_gamma   90.00
#
_symmetry.space_group_name_H-M   'P 1'
#
loop_
_entity.id
_entity.type
_entity.pdbx_description
1 polymer ?
#
loop_
_entity_poly.entity_id
_entity_poly.type
_entity_poly.pdbx_seq_one_letter_code
_entity_poly.pdbx_strand_id
1 'polypeptide(L)'
;SVAPTNLLVGSTYALSAQVDGGGVSAVQVDSRFGTQSPCANQGVTNWYASGFDSTVGSSAVLSVYNPTATAAVFNVTAFTPGGFSSPASLQGVSVGPHAVLTYNLGAQIVATENFGVQVTVLRGSLVAVGDQISKGVASFNYGTTLLASSATLPLVTTANQAVAQVRIANPGPAPATVTLNVKLGKFKVAPQTTEVGAYRSAMVVITPNTAIPAAGEATIVMKSTQPVDATVVTGTQNGLTSSPVGTPAARVVLADVTGGGFDRAVVTNVAPTATEVSWVLRRRGSLASTGTTSLGANATKSLAVLVGGRAKLTGATLVLTGLAPTLVVSATLVTTPPGVTLTSGLNGG
;
A
#
# COMPACT_ATOMS: atom_id res chain seq x y z
N SER A 1 -10.09 -19.65 -2.78
CA SER A 1 -8.69 -19.43 -2.38
C SER A 1 -7.86 -20.69 -2.66
N VAL A 2 -6.65 -20.50 -3.08
CA VAL A 2 -5.65 -21.56 -3.26
C VAL A 2 -4.64 -21.40 -2.13
N ALA A 3 -4.35 -22.47 -1.40
CA ALA A 3 -3.32 -22.45 -0.38
C ALA A 3 -2.00 -22.93 -1.03
N PRO A 4 -1.00 -22.05 -1.21
CA PRO A 4 0.24 -22.39 -1.91
C PRO A 4 1.01 -23.51 -1.22
N THR A 5 0.91 -23.61 0.10
CA THR A 5 1.56 -24.67 0.90
C THR A 5 1.16 -26.08 0.49
N ASN A 6 0.02 -26.24 -0.16
CA ASN A 6 -0.42 -27.53 -0.71
C ASN A 6 0.15 -27.82 -2.10
N LEU A 7 0.78 -26.84 -2.73
CA LEU A 7 1.28 -26.92 -4.10
C LEU A 7 2.82 -26.95 -4.17
N LEU A 8 3.49 -26.40 -3.16
CA LEU A 8 4.92 -26.11 -3.21
C LEU A 8 5.63 -26.54 -1.93
N VAL A 9 6.82 -27.07 -2.10
CA VAL A 9 7.76 -27.39 -1.02
C VAL A 9 8.86 -26.31 -1.02
N GLY A 10 8.91 -25.48 0.01
CA GLY A 10 9.92 -24.42 0.13
C GLY A 10 9.48 -23.29 1.04
N SER A 11 10.42 -22.44 1.43
CA SER A 11 10.17 -21.28 2.32
C SER A 11 9.84 -19.99 1.58
N THR A 12 10.19 -19.89 0.29
CA THR A 12 9.95 -18.71 -0.55
C THR A 12 9.52 -19.13 -1.94
N TYR A 13 8.40 -18.63 -2.40
CA TYR A 13 7.85 -18.93 -3.72
C TYR A 13 7.06 -17.73 -4.27
N ALA A 14 6.91 -17.67 -5.58
CA ALA A 14 5.96 -16.79 -6.25
C ALA A 14 4.92 -17.63 -6.99
N LEU A 15 3.71 -17.10 -7.08
CA LEU A 15 2.64 -17.67 -7.88
C LEU A 15 2.35 -16.76 -9.06
N SER A 16 2.26 -17.34 -10.25
CA SER A 16 1.75 -16.68 -11.43
C SER A 16 0.42 -17.31 -11.80
N ALA A 17 -0.60 -16.50 -12.02
CA ALA A 17 -1.90 -16.93 -12.49
C ALA A 17 -2.18 -16.29 -13.85
N GLN A 18 -2.49 -17.11 -14.84
CA GLN A 18 -2.98 -16.67 -16.14
C GLN A 18 -4.48 -16.91 -16.19
N VAL A 19 -5.22 -15.95 -16.71
CA VAL A 19 -6.68 -16.03 -16.86
C VAL A 19 -7.04 -15.80 -18.31
N ASP A 20 -7.68 -16.80 -18.91
CA ASP A 20 -8.14 -16.74 -20.29
C ASP A 20 -9.54 -16.14 -20.33
N GLY A 21 -9.59 -14.84 -20.65
CA GLY A 21 -10.81 -14.05 -20.74
C GLY A 21 -11.31 -13.49 -19.40
N GLY A 22 -11.94 -12.33 -19.46
CA GLY A 22 -12.48 -11.62 -18.29
C GLY A 22 -11.41 -10.87 -17.50
N GLY A 23 -11.85 -10.18 -16.45
CA GLY A 23 -10.99 -9.48 -15.49
C GLY A 23 -10.85 -10.29 -14.19
N VAL A 24 -9.65 -10.32 -13.64
CA VAL A 24 -9.36 -10.96 -12.36
C VAL A 24 -8.73 -9.96 -11.39
N SER A 25 -9.07 -10.07 -10.13
CA SER A 25 -8.36 -9.42 -9.04
C SER A 25 -7.85 -10.51 -8.09
N ALA A 26 -6.59 -10.45 -7.73
CA ALA A 26 -5.96 -11.39 -6.83
C ALA A 26 -5.30 -10.66 -5.66
N VAL A 27 -5.33 -11.29 -4.49
CA VAL A 27 -4.63 -10.83 -3.29
C VAL A 27 -3.85 -11.98 -2.67
N GLN A 28 -2.71 -11.66 -2.13
CA GLN A 28 -1.96 -12.54 -1.23
C GLN A 28 -2.42 -12.27 0.20
N VAL A 29 -2.58 -13.31 0.99
CA VAL A 29 -2.94 -13.22 2.41
C VAL A 29 -1.89 -13.95 3.23
N ASP A 30 -1.26 -13.28 4.20
CA ASP A 30 -0.47 -13.91 5.24
C ASP A 30 -1.32 -14.03 6.51
N SER A 31 -1.79 -15.23 6.76
CA SER A 31 -2.68 -15.51 7.90
C SER A 31 -2.00 -15.42 9.26
N ARG A 32 -0.66 -15.47 9.32
CA ARG A 32 0.11 -15.36 10.58
C ARG A 32 0.04 -13.95 11.14
N PHE A 33 0.05 -12.96 10.24
CA PHE A 33 0.05 -11.54 10.61
C PHE A 33 -1.28 -10.86 10.28
N GLY A 34 -2.23 -11.56 9.66
CA GLY A 34 -3.50 -10.98 9.22
C GLY A 34 -3.34 -9.90 8.16
N THR A 35 -2.28 -9.97 7.34
CA THR A 35 -1.98 -8.97 6.33
C THR A 35 -2.43 -9.44 4.95
N GLN A 36 -2.81 -8.50 4.10
CA GLN A 36 -3.19 -8.74 2.71
C GLN A 36 -2.41 -7.84 1.76
N SER A 37 -2.20 -8.34 0.56
CA SER A 37 -1.47 -7.71 -0.52
C SER A 37 -2.17 -7.90 -1.85
N PRO A 38 -2.39 -6.85 -2.67
CA PRO A 38 -2.73 -7.06 -4.06
C PRO A 38 -1.57 -7.75 -4.79
N CYS A 39 -1.89 -8.61 -5.72
CA CYS A 39 -0.89 -9.19 -6.62
C CYS A 39 -0.54 -8.19 -7.72
N ALA A 40 0.72 -8.19 -8.18
CA ALA A 40 1.11 -7.43 -9.36
C ALA A 40 0.44 -8.02 -10.61
N ASN A 41 0.01 -7.18 -11.52
CA ASN A 41 -0.58 -7.57 -12.79
C ASN A 41 0.46 -7.77 -13.90
N GLN A 42 1.66 -7.22 -13.73
CA GLN A 42 2.77 -7.32 -14.68
C GLN A 42 4.11 -7.07 -13.99
N GLY A 43 5.17 -7.51 -14.64
CA GLY A 43 6.54 -7.12 -14.27
C GLY A 43 6.84 -5.68 -14.68
N VAL A 44 7.75 -5.04 -13.95
CA VAL A 44 8.11 -3.64 -14.13
C VAL A 44 9.61 -3.47 -14.38
N THR A 45 10.01 -2.28 -14.85
CA THR A 45 11.42 -1.89 -15.03
C THR A 45 11.92 -0.97 -13.91
N ASN A 46 11.00 -0.29 -13.23
CA ASN A 46 11.28 0.49 -12.03
C ASN A 46 10.21 0.22 -10.99
N TRP A 47 10.64 0.10 -9.76
CA TRP A 47 9.77 -0.06 -8.60
C TRP A 47 10.32 0.76 -7.44
N TYR A 48 9.45 1.45 -6.73
CA TYR A 48 9.76 2.32 -5.61
C TYR A 48 8.90 1.93 -4.42
N ALA A 49 9.50 1.93 -3.23
CA ALA A 49 8.74 1.78 -1.99
C ALA A 49 9.41 2.54 -0.86
N SER A 50 8.65 3.32 -0.13
CA SER A 50 9.04 3.97 1.12
C SER A 50 8.38 3.27 2.30
N GLY A 51 8.89 3.51 3.51
CA GLY A 51 8.28 2.97 4.72
C GLY A 51 9.03 1.81 5.36
N PHE A 52 10.25 1.55 4.92
CA PHE A 52 11.12 0.56 5.56
C PHE A 52 11.80 1.10 6.82
N ASP A 53 12.13 0.16 7.70
CA ASP A 53 12.76 0.40 8.99
C ASP A 53 13.71 -0.78 9.30
N SER A 54 14.95 -0.49 9.64
CA SER A 54 15.96 -1.49 10.01
C SER A 54 16.52 -1.28 11.42
N THR A 55 15.83 -0.52 12.26
CA THR A 55 16.20 -0.35 13.67
C THR A 55 16.00 -1.65 14.46
N VAL A 56 16.53 -1.71 15.64
CA VAL A 56 16.44 -2.89 16.53
C VAL A 56 14.99 -3.30 16.74
N GLY A 57 14.69 -4.57 16.50
CA GLY A 57 13.34 -5.12 16.58
C GLY A 57 12.52 -4.97 15.29
N SER A 58 13.13 -4.39 14.24
CA SER A 58 12.54 -4.28 12.91
C SER A 58 13.30 -5.13 11.89
N SER A 59 12.59 -5.62 10.88
CA SER A 59 13.16 -6.34 9.74
C SER A 59 12.52 -5.85 8.45
N ALA A 60 13.35 -5.47 7.50
CA ALA A 60 12.96 -5.03 6.17
C ALA A 60 13.44 -6.06 5.14
N VAL A 61 12.53 -6.59 4.35
CA VAL A 61 12.81 -7.63 3.36
C VAL A 61 12.32 -7.18 2.00
N LEU A 62 13.12 -7.40 0.97
CA LEU A 62 12.75 -7.23 -0.43
C LEU A 62 12.70 -8.59 -1.10
N SER A 63 11.56 -8.94 -1.68
CA SER A 63 11.41 -10.11 -2.52
C SER A 63 11.21 -9.66 -3.97
N VAL A 64 11.95 -10.28 -4.89
CA VAL A 64 11.84 -10.04 -6.33
C VAL A 64 11.59 -11.35 -7.07
N TYR A 65 10.68 -11.30 -8.03
CA TYR A 65 10.32 -12.44 -8.87
C TYR A 65 10.51 -12.08 -10.34
N ASN A 66 11.18 -12.95 -11.08
CA ASN A 66 11.29 -12.83 -12.52
C ASN A 66 10.17 -13.65 -13.21
N PRO A 67 9.12 -13.02 -13.77
CA PRO A 67 8.03 -13.75 -14.40
C PRO A 67 8.37 -14.24 -15.82
N THR A 68 9.55 -13.92 -16.35
CA THR A 68 9.91 -14.20 -17.74
C THR A 68 10.74 -15.46 -17.92
N ALA A 69 10.82 -15.96 -19.15
CA ALA A 69 11.63 -17.13 -19.53
C ALA A 69 13.13 -16.81 -19.69
N THR A 70 13.54 -15.55 -19.53
CA THR A 70 14.94 -15.12 -19.63
C THR A 70 15.40 -14.52 -18.33
N ALA A 71 16.70 -14.58 -18.04
CA ALA A 71 17.24 -13.97 -16.83
C ALA A 71 17.06 -12.45 -16.85
N ALA A 72 16.65 -11.88 -15.73
CA ALA A 72 16.57 -10.46 -15.48
C ALA A 72 17.77 -9.98 -14.62
N VAL A 73 18.12 -8.70 -14.76
CA VAL A 73 19.21 -8.09 -13.99
C VAL A 73 18.72 -6.78 -13.39
N PHE A 74 19.01 -6.53 -12.12
CA PHE A 74 18.55 -5.34 -11.42
C PHE A 74 19.58 -4.77 -10.44
N ASN A 75 19.36 -3.51 -10.07
CA ASN A 75 20.04 -2.79 -9.00
C ASN A 75 19.05 -2.38 -7.92
N VAL A 76 19.54 -2.23 -6.70
CA VAL A 76 18.78 -1.64 -5.59
C VAL A 76 19.51 -0.40 -5.08
N THR A 77 18.79 0.70 -4.96
CA THR A 77 19.25 1.93 -4.29
C THR A 77 18.32 2.22 -3.12
N ALA A 78 18.87 2.52 -1.97
CA ALA A 78 18.13 2.95 -0.80
C ALA A 78 18.32 4.46 -0.56
N PHE A 79 17.22 5.12 -0.16
CA PHE A 79 17.21 6.53 0.20
C PHE A 79 16.96 6.64 1.69
N THR A 80 17.95 7.14 2.43
CA THR A 80 17.90 7.32 3.87
C THR A 80 17.80 8.80 4.22
N PRO A 81 17.49 9.18 5.46
CA PRO A 81 17.56 10.59 5.88
C PRO A 81 18.94 11.23 5.68
N GLY A 82 20.01 10.42 5.76
CA GLY A 82 21.40 10.86 5.57
C GLY A 82 21.85 10.96 4.11
N GLY A 83 21.13 10.36 3.17
CA GLY A 83 21.49 10.28 1.75
C GLY A 83 21.12 8.95 1.13
N PHE A 84 21.62 8.66 -0.07
CA PHE A 84 21.38 7.36 -0.72
C PHE A 84 22.52 6.36 -0.40
N SER A 85 22.17 5.09 -0.52
CA SER A 85 23.08 3.96 -0.42
C SER A 85 22.80 2.97 -1.54
N SER A 86 23.86 2.51 -2.20
CA SER A 86 23.79 1.47 -3.25
C SER A 86 24.68 0.30 -2.85
N PRO A 87 24.22 -0.61 -1.98
CA PRO A 87 25.06 -1.72 -1.51
C PRO A 87 25.58 -2.56 -2.68
N ALA A 88 26.88 -2.86 -2.70
CA ALA A 88 27.53 -3.57 -3.80
C ALA A 88 26.90 -4.95 -4.04
N SER A 89 26.45 -5.63 -2.97
CA SER A 89 25.76 -6.92 -3.04
C SER A 89 24.39 -6.88 -3.72
N LEU A 90 23.85 -5.68 -3.92
CA LEU A 90 22.54 -5.43 -4.55
C LEU A 90 22.68 -4.69 -5.89
N GLN A 91 23.88 -4.72 -6.49
CA GLN A 91 24.13 -4.14 -7.82
C GLN A 91 24.41 -5.23 -8.84
N GLY A 92 23.81 -5.14 -10.02
CA GLY A 92 23.95 -6.12 -11.11
C GLY A 92 23.44 -7.52 -10.75
N VAL A 93 22.46 -7.61 -9.85
CA VAL A 93 21.93 -8.89 -9.38
C VAL A 93 21.15 -9.58 -10.49
N SER A 94 21.50 -10.84 -10.78
CA SER A 94 20.81 -11.66 -11.77
C SER A 94 19.75 -12.55 -11.12
N VAL A 95 18.54 -12.55 -11.69
CA VAL A 95 17.44 -13.44 -11.32
C VAL A 95 17.15 -14.37 -12.49
N GLY A 96 17.28 -15.66 -12.27
CA GLY A 96 16.99 -16.68 -13.28
C GLY A 96 15.53 -16.66 -13.75
N PRO A 97 15.20 -17.34 -14.87
CA PRO A 97 13.82 -17.48 -15.33
C PRO A 97 12.93 -18.07 -14.24
N HIS A 98 11.76 -17.48 -14.04
CA HIS A 98 10.75 -17.92 -13.06
C HIS A 98 11.28 -18.10 -11.63
N ALA A 99 12.41 -17.45 -11.30
CA ALA A 99 13.04 -17.54 -9.99
C ALA A 99 12.61 -16.38 -9.07
N VAL A 100 12.65 -16.67 -7.76
CA VAL A 100 12.45 -15.67 -6.68
C VAL A 100 13.78 -15.49 -5.95
N LEU A 101 14.12 -14.25 -5.63
CA LEU A 101 15.19 -13.91 -4.69
C LEU A 101 14.62 -13.05 -3.56
N THR A 102 15.15 -13.27 -2.37
CA THR A 102 14.75 -12.52 -1.16
C THR A 102 15.99 -11.95 -0.49
N TYR A 103 15.94 -10.66 -0.14
CA TYR A 103 17.02 -9.92 0.48
C TYR A 103 16.59 -9.31 1.80
N ASN A 104 17.38 -9.52 2.84
CA ASN A 104 17.26 -8.76 4.07
C ASN A 104 17.91 -7.37 3.86
N LEU A 105 17.08 -6.36 3.62
CA LEU A 105 17.53 -4.98 3.44
C LEU A 105 18.18 -4.43 4.72
N GLY A 106 17.69 -4.84 5.90
CA GLY A 106 18.23 -4.40 7.17
C GLY A 106 19.69 -4.82 7.42
N ALA A 107 20.15 -5.91 6.77
CA ALA A 107 21.54 -6.31 6.80
C ALA A 107 22.45 -5.41 5.95
N GLN A 108 21.88 -4.68 5.00
CA GLN A 108 22.60 -3.79 4.07
C GLN A 108 22.47 -2.30 4.45
N ILE A 109 21.34 -1.95 5.07
CA ILE A 109 20.98 -0.59 5.47
C ILE A 109 20.71 -0.63 6.97
N VAL A 110 21.77 -0.46 7.75
CA VAL A 110 21.77 -0.73 9.19
C VAL A 110 21.18 0.44 9.97
N ALA A 111 20.39 0.13 11.00
CA ALA A 111 19.89 1.03 12.04
C ALA A 111 19.23 2.31 11.51
N THR A 112 18.48 2.20 10.45
CA THR A 112 17.80 3.33 9.81
C THR A 112 16.28 3.25 10.03
N GLU A 113 15.71 4.23 10.71
CA GLU A 113 14.28 4.27 11.08
C GLU A 113 13.36 4.49 9.89
N ASN A 114 13.83 5.19 8.87
CA ASN A 114 13.01 5.53 7.72
C ASN A 114 13.87 5.48 6.46
N PHE A 115 13.61 4.52 5.58
CA PHE A 115 14.23 4.54 4.27
C PHE A 115 13.26 4.09 3.18
N GLY A 116 13.50 4.60 1.98
CA GLY A 116 12.87 4.15 0.75
C GLY A 116 13.82 3.30 -0.07
N VAL A 117 13.28 2.54 -1.00
CA VAL A 117 14.03 1.66 -1.90
C VAL A 117 13.56 1.88 -3.33
N GLN A 118 14.51 1.90 -4.25
CA GLN A 118 14.28 1.80 -5.69
C GLN A 118 14.90 0.50 -6.20
N VAL A 119 14.11 -0.27 -6.92
CA VAL A 119 14.59 -1.37 -7.77
C VAL A 119 14.62 -0.86 -9.21
N THR A 120 15.79 -0.86 -9.82
CA THR A 120 15.98 -0.49 -11.24
C THR A 120 16.35 -1.74 -12.02
N VAL A 121 15.52 -2.15 -12.95
CA VAL A 121 15.76 -3.32 -13.79
C VAL A 121 16.58 -2.91 -15.01
N LEU A 122 17.78 -3.46 -15.11
CA LEU A 122 18.72 -3.21 -16.20
C LEU A 122 18.41 -4.06 -17.45
N ARG A 123 17.85 -5.24 -17.24
CA ARG A 123 17.44 -6.17 -18.30
C ARG A 123 16.26 -7.03 -17.83
N GLY A 124 15.29 -7.24 -18.71
CA GLY A 124 14.07 -8.00 -18.42
C GLY A 124 13.02 -7.17 -17.69
N SER A 125 12.20 -7.82 -16.89
CA SER A 125 11.21 -7.19 -15.99
C SER A 125 11.07 -8.02 -14.72
N LEU A 126 10.69 -7.38 -13.62
CA LEU A 126 10.57 -8.01 -12.30
C LEU A 126 9.26 -7.62 -11.63
N VAL A 127 8.76 -8.49 -10.79
CA VAL A 127 7.77 -8.18 -9.76
C VAL A 127 8.53 -8.02 -8.45
N ALA A 128 8.32 -6.92 -7.74
CA ALA A 128 8.95 -6.65 -6.46
C ALA A 128 7.89 -6.38 -5.38
N VAL A 129 8.18 -6.84 -4.18
CA VAL A 129 7.37 -6.58 -2.98
C VAL A 129 8.30 -6.42 -1.79
N GLY A 130 7.96 -5.48 -0.91
CA GLY A 130 8.64 -5.28 0.35
C GLY A 130 7.82 -5.82 1.51
N ASP A 131 8.49 -6.43 2.48
CA ASP A 131 7.91 -6.82 3.76
C ASP A 131 8.60 -6.04 4.87
N GLN A 132 7.81 -5.42 5.74
CA GLN A 132 8.28 -4.76 6.94
C GLN A 132 7.71 -5.47 8.15
N ILE A 133 8.60 -5.96 9.02
CA ILE A 133 8.22 -6.49 10.32
C ILE A 133 8.75 -5.51 11.36
N SER A 134 7.90 -5.09 12.28
CA SER A 134 8.29 -4.20 13.37
C SER A 134 7.57 -4.62 14.63
N LYS A 135 8.34 -4.89 15.70
CA LYS A 135 7.81 -5.36 17.00
C LYS A 135 6.86 -6.57 16.88
N GLY A 136 7.20 -7.52 15.99
CA GLY A 136 6.41 -8.74 15.79
C GLY A 136 5.16 -8.55 14.93
N VAL A 137 4.97 -7.40 14.32
CA VAL A 137 3.87 -7.11 13.39
C VAL A 137 4.42 -6.88 12.01
N ALA A 138 3.84 -7.53 11.01
CA ALA A 138 4.24 -7.41 9.62
C ALA A 138 3.29 -6.52 8.81
N SER A 139 3.83 -5.82 7.82
CA SER A 139 3.07 -5.18 6.75
C SER A 139 3.74 -5.42 5.41
N PHE A 140 2.94 -5.60 4.37
CA PHE A 140 3.43 -5.61 3.00
C PHE A 140 3.57 -4.19 2.47
N ASN A 141 4.65 -3.94 1.75
CA ASN A 141 4.89 -2.69 1.04
C ASN A 141 4.97 -3.00 -0.46
N TYR A 142 3.89 -2.72 -1.18
CA TYR A 142 3.80 -3.03 -2.63
C TYR A 142 4.58 -2.09 -3.50
N GLY A 143 4.93 -0.93 -2.94
CA GLY A 143 5.54 0.14 -3.69
C GLY A 143 4.66 0.65 -4.84
N THR A 144 5.30 1.42 -5.69
CA THR A 144 4.72 1.99 -6.90
C THR A 144 5.71 1.91 -8.06
N THR A 145 5.20 1.98 -9.27
CA THR A 145 6.02 2.09 -10.48
C THR A 145 6.17 3.53 -10.96
N LEU A 146 5.40 4.45 -10.35
CA LEU A 146 5.36 5.85 -10.73
C LEU A 146 5.52 6.73 -9.50
N LEU A 147 6.43 7.68 -9.59
CA LEU A 147 6.56 8.76 -8.63
C LEU A 147 5.48 9.81 -8.88
N ALA A 148 5.04 10.49 -7.84
CA ALA A 148 3.95 11.46 -7.92
C ALA A 148 4.30 12.81 -7.30
N SER A 149 3.93 13.91 -7.98
CA SER A 149 3.95 15.26 -7.42
C SER A 149 2.63 15.62 -6.73
N SER A 150 1.59 14.80 -6.91
CA SER A 150 0.33 14.93 -6.20
C SER A 150 -0.28 13.55 -6.01
N ALA A 151 -0.70 13.26 -4.78
CA ALA A 151 -1.26 11.96 -4.45
C ALA A 151 -2.27 12.06 -3.33
N THR A 152 -3.16 11.07 -3.27
CA THR A 152 -4.06 10.89 -2.14
C THR A 152 -3.66 9.63 -1.39
N LEU A 153 -3.31 9.81 -0.13
CA LEU A 153 -2.89 8.75 0.78
C LEU A 153 -4.07 8.46 1.72
N PRO A 154 -4.65 7.27 1.67
CA PRO A 154 -5.67 6.89 2.61
C PRO A 154 -5.06 6.74 4.01
N LEU A 155 -5.67 7.36 5.00
CA LEU A 155 -5.28 7.24 6.39
C LEU A 155 -6.38 6.49 7.15
N VAL A 156 -6.00 5.41 7.77
CA VAL A 156 -6.86 4.68 8.68
C VAL A 156 -6.68 5.21 10.07
N THR A 157 -7.66 5.93 10.49
CA THR A 157 -7.95 6.36 11.86
C THR A 157 -6.81 7.03 12.65
N THR A 158 -7.06 8.25 13.07
CA THR A 158 -6.33 8.92 14.14
C THR A 158 -6.94 8.58 15.53
N ALA A 159 -8.01 7.77 15.57
CA ALA A 159 -8.66 7.34 16.80
C ALA A 159 -7.86 6.25 17.54
N ASN A 160 -8.04 6.15 18.84
CA ASN A 160 -7.48 5.10 19.68
C ASN A 160 -5.94 5.02 19.71
N GLN A 161 -5.25 6.17 19.78
CA GLN A 161 -3.79 6.24 19.91
C GLN A 161 -3.01 5.63 18.73
N ALA A 162 -3.62 5.51 17.55
CA ALA A 162 -2.90 5.13 16.36
C ALA A 162 -1.90 6.23 15.98
N VAL A 163 -0.65 5.86 15.77
CA VAL A 163 0.36 6.75 15.20
C VAL A 163 0.37 6.51 13.70
N ALA A 164 0.12 7.54 12.93
CA ALA A 164 0.29 7.50 11.48
C ALA A 164 1.56 8.25 11.08
N GLN A 165 2.32 7.67 10.17
CA GLN A 165 3.52 8.25 9.62
C GLN A 165 3.38 8.31 8.10
N VAL A 166 3.65 9.46 7.50
CA VAL A 166 3.89 9.56 6.06
C VAL A 166 5.39 9.45 5.85
N ARG A 167 5.81 8.37 5.25
CA ARG A 167 7.20 8.11 4.91
C ARG A 167 7.39 8.40 3.43
N ILE A 168 8.39 9.23 3.11
CA ILE A 168 8.57 9.83 1.80
C ILE A 168 9.99 9.54 1.34
N ALA A 169 10.16 9.14 0.10
CA ALA A 169 11.45 9.02 -0.56
C ALA A 169 11.50 9.92 -1.80
N ASN A 170 12.54 10.73 -1.89
CA ASN A 170 12.86 11.54 -3.05
C ASN A 170 14.04 10.92 -3.80
N PRO A 171 13.80 10.14 -4.87
CA PRO A 171 14.88 9.58 -5.67
C PRO A 171 15.46 10.56 -6.69
N GLY A 172 14.92 11.78 -6.76
CA GLY A 172 15.34 12.81 -7.69
C GLY A 172 16.58 13.60 -7.23
N PRO A 173 17.26 14.26 -8.18
CA PRO A 173 18.47 15.05 -7.91
C PRO A 173 18.21 16.43 -7.31
N ALA A 174 16.96 16.86 -7.20
CA ALA A 174 16.57 18.13 -6.62
C ALA A 174 15.78 17.93 -5.32
N PRO A 175 15.91 18.83 -4.33
CA PRO A 175 15.07 18.80 -3.14
C PRO A 175 13.58 18.91 -3.47
N ALA A 176 12.77 18.20 -2.73
CA ALA A 176 11.32 18.22 -2.84
C ALA A 176 10.69 18.89 -1.61
N THR A 177 9.88 19.92 -1.81
CA THR A 177 9.01 20.45 -0.76
C THR A 177 7.68 19.71 -0.83
N VAL A 178 7.38 18.94 0.22
CA VAL A 178 6.17 18.11 0.30
C VAL A 178 5.20 18.73 1.30
N THR A 179 3.98 19.01 0.85
CA THR A 179 2.88 19.54 1.67
C THR A 179 1.81 18.47 1.81
N LEU A 180 1.47 18.16 3.06
CA LEU A 180 0.44 17.18 3.45
C LEU A 180 -0.78 17.92 3.97
N ASN A 181 -1.90 17.80 3.29
CA ASN A 181 -3.19 18.33 3.70
C ASN A 181 -4.03 17.19 4.27
N VAL A 182 -4.17 17.15 5.58
CA VAL A 182 -4.99 16.16 6.27
C VAL A 182 -6.45 16.58 6.22
N LYS A 183 -7.29 15.75 5.60
CA LYS A 183 -8.74 15.94 5.54
C LYS A 183 -9.40 14.98 6.52
N LEU A 184 -10.05 15.52 7.54
CA LEU A 184 -10.68 14.79 8.63
C LEU A 184 -12.15 15.22 8.75
N GLY A 185 -13.01 14.64 7.94
CA GLY A 185 -14.43 15.03 7.88
C GLY A 185 -14.57 16.54 7.63
N LYS A 186 -15.28 17.24 8.52
CA LYS A 186 -15.44 18.71 8.48
C LYS A 186 -14.35 19.51 9.21
N PHE A 187 -13.40 18.84 9.85
CA PHE A 187 -12.34 19.51 10.57
C PHE A 187 -11.30 20.10 9.62
N LYS A 188 -10.86 21.31 9.88
CA LYS A 188 -9.75 21.95 9.18
C LYS A 188 -8.47 21.70 9.96
N VAL A 189 -7.54 21.01 9.35
CA VAL A 189 -6.19 20.75 9.87
C VAL A 189 -5.21 21.62 9.10
N ALA A 190 -4.30 22.28 9.79
CA ALA A 190 -3.26 23.06 9.14
C ALA A 190 -2.37 22.14 8.28
N PRO A 191 -2.00 22.58 7.07
CA PRO A 191 -1.06 21.83 6.24
C PRO A 191 0.26 21.60 6.96
N GLN A 192 0.81 20.41 6.81
CA GLN A 192 2.15 20.07 7.29
C GLN A 192 3.10 20.06 6.09
N THR A 193 4.21 20.79 6.19
CA THR A 193 5.19 20.86 5.10
C THR A 193 6.53 20.36 5.60
N THR A 194 7.19 19.56 4.76
CA THR A 194 8.54 19.06 5.00
C THR A 194 9.38 19.20 3.74
N GLU A 195 10.68 19.37 3.90
CA GLU A 195 11.65 19.31 2.81
C GLU A 195 12.31 17.94 2.81
N VAL A 196 12.35 17.31 1.64
CA VAL A 196 13.04 16.05 1.41
C VAL A 196 14.19 16.31 0.47
N GLY A 197 15.41 16.29 0.98
CA GLY A 197 16.61 16.56 0.19
C GLY A 197 16.72 15.64 -1.03
N ALA A 198 17.57 16.01 -1.98
CA ALA A 198 17.88 15.18 -3.13
C ALA A 198 18.42 13.82 -2.68
N TYR A 199 17.91 12.73 -3.26
CA TYR A 199 18.31 11.35 -2.94
C TYR A 199 18.17 10.99 -1.45
N ARG A 200 17.13 11.51 -0.78
CA ARG A 200 16.88 11.29 0.64
C ARG A 200 15.47 10.82 0.93
N SER A 201 15.28 10.40 2.16
CA SER A 201 13.97 10.14 2.73
C SER A 201 13.66 11.12 3.87
N ALA A 202 12.36 11.28 4.14
CA ALA A 202 11.84 12.02 5.29
C ALA A 202 10.60 11.32 5.84
N MET A 203 10.26 11.62 7.09
CA MET A 203 9.08 11.10 7.76
C MET A 203 8.32 12.26 8.40
N VAL A 204 7.01 12.27 8.22
CA VAL A 204 6.09 13.19 8.88
C VAL A 204 5.17 12.37 9.78
N VAL A 205 5.21 12.65 11.07
CA VAL A 205 4.35 11.98 12.05
C VAL A 205 3.01 12.72 12.16
N ILE A 206 1.92 12.00 11.92
CA ILE A 206 0.56 12.51 12.03
C ILE A 206 -0.06 11.88 13.28
N THR A 207 -0.01 12.60 14.38
CA THR A 207 -0.59 12.16 15.66
C THR A 207 -1.82 13.00 16.02
N PRO A 208 -2.77 12.45 16.77
CA PRO A 208 -3.79 13.24 17.41
C PRO A 208 -3.15 14.29 18.34
N ASN A 209 -3.42 15.54 18.07
CA ASN A 209 -3.02 16.68 18.89
C ASN A 209 -4.12 17.75 18.82
N THR A 210 -3.88 18.92 19.35
CA THR A 210 -4.86 20.03 19.29
C THR A 210 -5.20 20.48 17.87
N ALA A 211 -4.30 20.25 16.89
CA ALA A 211 -4.53 20.57 15.48
C ALA A 211 -5.18 19.40 14.71
N ILE A 212 -4.96 18.17 15.16
CA ILE A 212 -5.53 16.94 14.56
C ILE A 212 -6.35 16.25 15.66
N PRO A 213 -7.66 16.50 15.73
CA PRO A 213 -8.48 15.89 16.77
C PRO A 213 -8.50 14.36 16.62
N ALA A 214 -8.54 13.65 17.73
CA ALA A 214 -8.66 12.19 17.78
C ALA A 214 -10.07 11.77 17.35
N ALA A 215 -10.37 11.82 16.05
CA ALA A 215 -11.70 11.47 15.55
C ALA A 215 -11.65 10.95 14.12
N GLY A 216 -11.85 9.65 13.95
CA GLY A 216 -12.26 9.04 12.71
C GLY A 216 -11.18 8.87 11.63
N GLU A 217 -11.64 8.54 10.46
CA GLU A 217 -10.85 8.28 9.26
C GLU A 217 -10.43 9.60 8.61
N ALA A 218 -9.20 9.66 8.17
CA ALA A 218 -8.66 10.82 7.49
C ALA A 218 -8.13 10.43 6.11
N THR A 219 -8.03 11.41 5.25
CA THR A 219 -7.35 11.31 3.96
C THR A 219 -6.27 12.36 3.90
N ILE A 220 -5.07 11.99 3.47
CA ILE A 220 -3.98 12.91 3.29
C ILE A 220 -3.86 13.21 1.80
N VAL A 221 -4.00 14.46 1.42
CA VAL A 221 -3.68 14.94 0.07
C VAL A 221 -2.26 15.49 0.10
N MET A 222 -1.37 14.77 -0.58
CA MET A 222 0.03 15.18 -0.75
C MET A 222 0.17 16.03 -2.00
N LYS A 223 0.97 17.10 -1.89
CA LYS A 223 1.52 17.86 -3.01
C LYS A 223 3.02 17.99 -2.83
N SER A 224 3.76 17.84 -3.90
CA SER A 224 5.23 17.92 -3.90
C SER A 224 5.72 18.74 -5.08
N THR A 225 6.82 19.47 -4.89
CA THR A 225 7.48 20.24 -5.96
C THR A 225 8.26 19.33 -6.93
N GLN A 226 8.60 18.13 -6.50
CA GLN A 226 9.25 17.08 -7.30
C GLN A 226 8.45 15.77 -7.19
N PRO A 227 8.49 14.89 -8.19
CA PRO A 227 7.92 13.56 -8.06
C PRO A 227 8.62 12.75 -6.95
N VAL A 228 7.84 12.24 -6.00
CA VAL A 228 8.33 11.44 -4.86
C VAL A 228 7.53 10.14 -4.73
N ASP A 229 8.10 9.16 -4.04
CA ASP A 229 7.36 8.05 -3.51
C ASP A 229 6.91 8.36 -2.08
N ALA A 230 5.70 7.96 -1.71
CA ALA A 230 5.19 8.16 -0.37
C ALA A 230 4.28 7.01 0.07
N THR A 231 4.41 6.63 1.32
CA THR A 231 3.63 5.57 1.95
C THR A 231 3.11 6.05 3.30
N VAL A 232 1.84 5.80 3.60
CA VAL A 232 1.31 5.94 4.96
C VAL A 232 1.55 4.65 5.71
N VAL A 233 2.26 4.74 6.82
CA VAL A 233 2.41 3.64 7.77
C VAL A 233 1.59 3.98 9.01
N THR A 234 0.64 3.12 9.35
CA THR A 234 -0.19 3.26 10.55
C THR A 234 0.14 2.14 11.50
N GLY A 235 0.59 2.49 12.70
CA GLY A 235 0.87 1.55 13.78
C GLY A 235 -0.21 1.66 14.85
N THR A 236 -0.74 0.51 15.26
CA THR A 236 -1.49 0.35 16.52
C THR A 236 -0.68 -0.54 17.43
N GLN A 237 -1.08 -0.67 18.69
CA GLN A 237 -0.44 -1.64 19.61
C GLN A 237 -0.45 -3.08 19.05
N ASN A 238 -1.34 -3.36 18.11
CA ASN A 238 -1.62 -4.71 17.60
C ASN A 238 -1.48 -4.86 16.10
N GLY A 239 -1.01 -3.85 15.35
CA GLY A 239 -0.90 -3.94 13.91
C GLY A 239 -0.09 -2.82 13.26
N LEU A 240 0.58 -3.15 12.18
CA LEU A 240 1.27 -2.23 11.29
C LEU A 240 0.66 -2.36 9.89
N THR A 241 0.36 -1.24 9.27
CA THR A 241 -0.15 -1.23 7.89
C THR A 241 0.62 -0.23 7.06
N SER A 242 0.87 -0.56 5.81
CA SER A 242 1.42 0.38 4.84
C SER A 242 0.47 0.53 3.66
N SER A 243 0.28 1.75 3.20
CA SER A 243 -0.52 2.06 2.02
C SER A 243 0.26 2.99 1.12
N PRO A 244 0.64 2.54 -0.08
CA PRO A 244 1.30 3.39 -1.06
C PRO A 244 0.34 4.43 -1.62
N VAL A 245 0.88 5.34 -2.40
CA VAL A 245 0.11 6.34 -3.14
C VAL A 245 -1.05 5.71 -3.90
N GLY A 246 -2.27 6.15 -3.60
CA GLY A 246 -3.46 5.70 -4.33
C GLY A 246 -3.56 6.37 -5.70
N THR A 247 -3.66 5.57 -6.75
CA THR A 247 -3.96 6.07 -8.10
C THR A 247 -5.47 6.20 -8.28
N PRO A 248 -5.98 7.37 -8.71
CA PRO A 248 -7.42 7.52 -8.96
C PRO A 248 -7.90 6.59 -10.08
N ALA A 249 -9.05 5.96 -9.88
CA ALA A 249 -9.68 5.05 -10.84
C ALA A 249 -11.17 5.26 -10.93
N ALA A 250 -11.78 4.91 -12.06
CA ALA A 250 -13.23 4.87 -12.22
C ALA A 250 -13.81 3.60 -11.59
N ARG A 251 -13.03 2.53 -11.54
CA ARG A 251 -13.44 1.25 -10.98
C ARG A 251 -12.33 0.67 -10.11
N VAL A 252 -12.71 0.24 -8.91
CA VAL A 252 -11.79 -0.36 -7.94
C VAL A 252 -12.36 -1.68 -7.46
N VAL A 253 -11.52 -2.71 -7.41
CA VAL A 253 -11.89 -4.04 -6.93
C VAL A 253 -11.08 -4.37 -5.69
N LEU A 254 -11.78 -4.64 -4.59
CA LEU A 254 -11.19 -5.15 -3.36
C LEU A 254 -11.56 -6.64 -3.25
N ALA A 255 -10.57 -7.50 -3.37
CA ALA A 255 -10.76 -8.95 -3.25
C ALA A 255 -10.57 -9.39 -1.79
N ASP A 256 -11.24 -10.49 -1.45
CA ASP A 256 -11.18 -11.16 -0.14
C ASP A 256 -11.42 -10.24 1.06
N VAL A 257 -12.48 -9.45 0.96
CA VAL A 257 -13.01 -8.72 2.12
C VAL A 257 -13.48 -9.78 3.12
N THR A 258 -12.59 -10.15 4.04
CA THR A 258 -12.85 -11.21 5.02
C THR A 258 -13.53 -10.65 6.26
N GLY A 259 -14.67 -11.24 6.64
CA GLY A 259 -15.41 -10.83 7.82
C GLY A 259 -14.86 -11.47 9.08
N GLY A 260 -13.82 -10.92 9.66
CA GLY A 260 -13.36 -11.25 11.01
C GLY A 260 -13.54 -10.11 12.01
N GLY A 261 -13.92 -8.95 11.53
CA GLY A 261 -14.05 -7.71 12.27
C GLY A 261 -14.77 -6.64 11.47
N PHE A 262 -14.42 -5.41 11.64
CA PHE A 262 -15.00 -4.28 10.96
C PHE A 262 -14.35 -4.12 9.58
N ASP A 263 -15.05 -4.51 8.52
CA ASP A 263 -14.61 -4.26 7.15
C ASP A 263 -15.11 -2.88 6.73
N ARG A 264 -14.19 -1.95 6.56
CA ARG A 264 -14.49 -0.61 6.07
C ARG A 264 -13.75 -0.37 4.77
N ALA A 265 -14.45 0.02 3.74
CA ALA A 265 -13.86 0.61 2.56
C ALA A 265 -13.90 2.14 2.72
N VAL A 266 -12.75 2.78 2.72
CA VAL A 266 -12.65 4.24 2.72
C VAL A 266 -12.52 4.70 1.27
N VAL A 267 -13.49 5.45 0.80
CA VAL A 267 -13.55 5.94 -0.58
C VAL A 267 -13.37 7.45 -0.58
N THR A 268 -12.42 7.91 -1.37
CA THR A 268 -12.14 9.33 -1.56
C THR A 268 -12.39 9.72 -3.00
N ASN A 269 -13.23 10.74 -3.21
CA ASN A 269 -13.36 11.42 -4.49
C ASN A 269 -12.30 12.53 -4.56
N VAL A 270 -11.36 12.43 -5.47
CA VAL A 270 -10.30 13.45 -5.65
C VAL A 270 -10.66 14.54 -6.65
N ALA A 271 -11.83 14.45 -7.30
CA ALA A 271 -12.31 15.47 -8.22
C ALA A 271 -12.83 16.73 -7.48
N PRO A 272 -12.76 17.90 -8.14
CA PRO A 272 -13.35 19.14 -7.63
C PRO A 272 -14.89 19.17 -7.71
N THR A 273 -15.51 18.14 -8.29
CA THR A 273 -16.97 17.99 -8.42
C THR A 273 -17.45 16.77 -7.62
N ALA A 274 -18.70 16.80 -7.22
CA ALA A 274 -19.34 15.64 -6.60
C ALA A 274 -19.47 14.48 -7.60
N THR A 275 -19.37 13.25 -7.11
CA THR A 275 -19.60 12.03 -7.90
C THR A 275 -20.49 11.06 -7.16
N GLU A 276 -21.17 10.22 -7.91
CA GLU A 276 -21.89 9.07 -7.37
C GLU A 276 -21.01 7.83 -7.50
N VAL A 277 -20.98 7.02 -6.45
CA VAL A 277 -20.25 5.74 -6.41
C VAL A 277 -21.26 4.64 -6.20
N SER A 278 -21.33 3.74 -7.14
CA SER A 278 -22.05 2.47 -6.98
C SER A 278 -21.09 1.41 -6.43
N TRP A 279 -21.62 0.49 -5.62
CA TRP A 279 -20.85 -0.63 -5.13
C TRP A 279 -21.62 -1.94 -5.20
N VAL A 280 -20.89 -3.01 -5.43
CA VAL A 280 -21.40 -4.37 -5.53
C VAL A 280 -20.55 -5.27 -4.68
N LEU A 281 -21.16 -5.92 -3.69
CA LEU A 281 -20.52 -6.97 -2.89
C LEU A 281 -20.93 -8.34 -3.45
N ARG A 282 -19.95 -9.14 -3.81
CA ARG A 282 -20.15 -10.53 -4.26
C ARG A 282 -19.48 -11.48 -3.28
N ARG A 283 -20.10 -12.62 -3.08
CA ARG A 283 -19.55 -13.72 -2.29
C ARG A 283 -19.56 -15.00 -3.10
N ARG A 284 -18.37 -15.59 -3.30
CA ARG A 284 -18.21 -16.79 -4.15
C ARG A 284 -18.93 -16.64 -5.51
N GLY A 285 -18.80 -15.45 -6.12
CA GLY A 285 -19.44 -15.11 -7.39
C GLY A 285 -20.90 -14.66 -7.31
N SER A 286 -21.64 -14.98 -6.25
CA SER A 286 -23.02 -14.59 -6.07
C SER A 286 -23.15 -13.17 -5.52
N LEU A 287 -24.17 -12.44 -5.95
CA LEU A 287 -24.50 -11.11 -5.45
C LEU A 287 -24.91 -11.20 -3.98
N ALA A 288 -24.21 -10.50 -3.11
CA ALA A 288 -24.50 -10.43 -1.68
C ALA A 288 -25.20 -9.12 -1.29
N SER A 289 -24.76 -7.99 -1.86
CA SER A 289 -25.37 -6.68 -1.62
C SER A 289 -24.93 -5.67 -2.68
N THR A 290 -25.72 -4.62 -2.86
CA THR A 290 -25.40 -3.47 -3.73
C THR A 290 -25.84 -2.18 -3.05
N GLY A 291 -25.31 -1.07 -3.50
CA GLY A 291 -25.74 0.25 -3.06
C GLY A 291 -25.09 1.35 -3.85
N THR A 292 -25.54 2.56 -3.60
CA THR A 292 -24.96 3.79 -4.12
C THR A 292 -24.68 4.77 -3.00
N THR A 293 -23.71 5.65 -3.19
CA THR A 293 -23.42 6.74 -2.27
C THR A 293 -22.92 7.94 -3.03
N SER A 294 -23.33 9.12 -2.63
CA SER A 294 -22.79 10.37 -3.15
C SER A 294 -21.55 10.78 -2.35
N LEU A 295 -20.51 11.16 -3.06
CA LEU A 295 -19.29 11.76 -2.54
C LEU A 295 -19.17 13.19 -3.05
N GLY A 296 -19.11 14.14 -2.13
CA GLY A 296 -18.83 15.54 -2.46
C GLY A 296 -17.47 15.71 -3.14
N ALA A 297 -17.23 16.92 -3.64
CA ALA A 297 -15.91 17.31 -4.18
C ALA A 297 -14.82 17.14 -3.13
N ASN A 298 -13.75 16.43 -3.47
CA ASN A 298 -12.62 16.15 -2.58
C ASN A 298 -13.04 15.54 -1.22
N ALA A 299 -14.13 14.79 -1.19
CA ALA A 299 -14.69 14.21 0.03
C ALA A 299 -14.27 12.75 0.21
N THR A 300 -14.11 12.36 1.47
CA THR A 300 -13.85 10.99 1.90
C THR A 300 -15.05 10.47 2.67
N LYS A 301 -15.41 9.22 2.43
CA LYS A 301 -16.50 8.56 3.14
C LYS A 301 -16.12 7.10 3.42
N SER A 302 -16.41 6.67 4.63
CA SER A 302 -16.37 5.26 4.99
C SER A 302 -17.65 4.57 4.55
N LEU A 303 -17.50 3.49 3.82
CA LEU A 303 -18.57 2.60 3.47
C LEU A 303 -18.56 1.42 4.43
N ALA A 304 -19.55 1.34 5.30
CA ALA A 304 -19.76 0.14 6.09
C ALA A 304 -20.38 -0.93 5.17
N VAL A 305 -19.57 -1.86 4.72
CA VAL A 305 -19.98 -2.94 3.80
C VAL A 305 -20.56 -4.11 4.59
N LEU A 306 -21.28 -3.82 5.67
CA LEU A 306 -21.85 -4.85 6.54
C LEU A 306 -23.13 -5.45 5.96
N VAL A 307 -23.06 -6.69 5.55
CA VAL A 307 -24.24 -7.51 5.29
C VAL A 307 -24.49 -8.42 6.49
N GLY A 308 -25.49 -8.08 7.28
CA GLY A 308 -26.21 -9.00 8.17
C GLY A 308 -25.37 -9.94 9.07
N GLY A 309 -24.56 -9.41 9.99
CA GLY A 309 -23.94 -10.22 11.05
C GLY A 309 -22.52 -10.72 10.76
N ARG A 310 -21.71 -10.63 11.78
CA ARG A 310 -20.23 -10.76 11.84
C ARG A 310 -19.59 -12.03 11.27
N ALA A 311 -20.29 -12.98 10.73
CA ALA A 311 -19.74 -14.34 10.67
C ALA A 311 -19.45 -14.91 9.27
N LYS A 312 -19.68 -14.22 8.15
CA LYS A 312 -19.76 -14.97 6.88
C LYS A 312 -19.29 -14.26 5.59
N LEU A 313 -18.33 -13.35 5.65
CA LEU A 313 -17.83 -12.69 4.43
C LEU A 313 -16.50 -13.25 3.88
N THR A 314 -16.03 -14.38 4.34
CA THR A 314 -14.83 -15.03 3.78
C THR A 314 -15.01 -15.28 2.27
N GLY A 315 -14.03 -14.81 1.48
CA GLY A 315 -14.06 -14.91 0.02
C GLY A 315 -15.03 -13.93 -0.65
N ALA A 316 -15.26 -12.76 -0.05
CA ALA A 316 -16.06 -11.71 -0.65
C ALA A 316 -15.19 -10.79 -1.53
N THR A 317 -15.81 -10.22 -2.55
CA THR A 317 -15.22 -9.21 -3.43
C THR A 317 -16.11 -7.97 -3.44
N LEU A 318 -15.53 -6.81 -3.16
CA LEU A 318 -16.19 -5.52 -3.27
C LEU A 318 -15.75 -4.82 -4.55
N VAL A 319 -16.68 -4.46 -5.40
CA VAL A 319 -16.45 -3.66 -6.60
C VAL A 319 -17.08 -2.29 -6.38
N LEU A 320 -16.26 -1.24 -6.55
CA LEU A 320 -16.69 0.15 -6.50
C LEU A 320 -16.57 0.74 -7.90
N THR A 321 -17.57 1.48 -8.34
CA THR A 321 -17.59 2.11 -9.67
C THR A 321 -18.06 3.54 -9.54
N GLY A 322 -17.26 4.49 -10.04
CA GLY A 322 -17.59 5.90 -10.21
C GLY A 322 -17.79 6.26 -11.67
N LEU A 323 -18.33 7.44 -11.92
CA LEU A 323 -18.56 7.95 -13.27
C LEU A 323 -17.29 8.35 -14.01
N ALA A 324 -16.19 8.61 -13.28
CA ALA A 324 -14.91 9.03 -13.82
C ALA A 324 -13.76 8.45 -12.97
N PRO A 325 -12.51 8.46 -13.46
CA PRO A 325 -11.34 7.96 -12.72
C PRO A 325 -10.94 8.92 -11.60
N THR A 326 -11.81 9.12 -10.63
CA THR A 326 -11.64 10.08 -9.51
C THR A 326 -11.68 9.42 -8.14
N LEU A 327 -11.78 8.10 -8.09
CA LEU A 327 -11.88 7.36 -6.84
C LEU A 327 -10.51 6.85 -6.40
N VAL A 328 -10.13 7.14 -5.17
CA VAL A 328 -9.08 6.45 -4.44
C VAL A 328 -9.73 5.66 -3.32
N VAL A 329 -9.44 4.37 -3.25
CA VAL A 329 -10.06 3.46 -2.29
C VAL A 329 -9.00 2.75 -1.47
N SER A 330 -9.22 2.70 -0.17
CA SER A 330 -8.51 1.81 0.73
C SER A 330 -9.50 0.97 1.53
N ALA A 331 -9.11 -0.24 1.85
CA ALA A 331 -9.88 -1.09 2.75
C ALA A 331 -9.12 -1.31 4.04
N THR A 332 -9.84 -1.26 5.16
CA THR A 332 -9.34 -1.61 6.47
C THR A 332 -9.94 -2.92 6.89
N LEU A 333 -9.10 -3.90 7.14
CA LEU A 333 -9.47 -5.16 7.78
C LEU A 333 -9.05 -5.12 9.24
N VAL A 334 -9.97 -5.38 10.12
CA VAL A 334 -9.68 -5.63 11.53
C VAL A 334 -9.76 -7.12 11.75
N THR A 335 -8.62 -7.76 11.97
CA THR A 335 -8.56 -9.20 12.26
C THR A 335 -8.63 -9.49 13.75
N THR A 336 -9.09 -10.69 14.13
CA THR A 336 -9.02 -11.18 15.52
C THR A 336 -7.97 -12.31 15.62
N PRO A 337 -6.90 -12.19 16.41
CA PRO A 337 -6.61 -11.10 17.33
C PRO A 337 -6.35 -9.78 16.56
N PRO A 338 -6.60 -8.62 17.20
CA PRO A 338 -6.71 -7.35 16.50
C PRO A 338 -5.42 -6.99 15.77
N GLY A 339 -5.45 -7.15 14.46
CA GLY A 339 -4.51 -6.58 13.51
C GLY A 339 -5.28 -5.66 12.56
N VAL A 340 -4.67 -4.61 12.10
CA VAL A 340 -5.26 -3.71 11.10
C VAL A 340 -4.50 -3.89 9.79
N THR A 341 -5.18 -4.26 8.74
CA THR A 341 -4.61 -4.35 7.39
C THR A 341 -5.25 -3.32 6.49
N LEU A 342 -4.43 -2.57 5.78
CA LEU A 342 -4.86 -1.73 4.66
C LEU A 342 -4.52 -2.42 3.35
N THR A 343 -5.52 -2.54 2.50
CA THR A 343 -5.32 -2.85 1.09
C THR A 343 -5.78 -1.66 0.25
N SER A 344 -4.91 -1.16 -0.62
CA SER A 344 -5.35 -0.29 -1.71
C SER A 344 -6.04 -1.15 -2.77
N GLY A 345 -7.12 -0.65 -3.33
CA GLY A 345 -7.82 -1.35 -4.40
C GLY A 345 -7.00 -1.37 -5.68
N LEU A 346 -7.07 -2.47 -6.42
CA LEU A 346 -6.52 -2.56 -7.77
C LEU A 346 -7.41 -1.77 -8.74
N ASN A 347 -6.79 -0.98 -9.60
CA ASN A 347 -7.48 -0.35 -10.72
C ASN A 347 -7.97 -1.46 -11.65
N GLY A 348 -9.28 -1.63 -11.75
CA GLY A 348 -9.87 -2.51 -12.75
C GLY A 348 -9.81 -1.80 -14.10
N GLY A 349 -9.01 -2.32 -15.03
CA GLY A 349 -9.03 -1.93 -16.43
C GLY A 349 -10.33 -2.33 -17.12
#